data_49f16189d0f9efc1591221a5adb5adbf
#
_entry.id   49f16189d0f9efc1591221a5adb5adbf
#
_cell.length_a   1.000
_cell.length_b   1.000
_cell.length_c   1.000
_cell.angle_alpha   90.00
_cell.angle_beta   90.00
_cell.angle_gamma   90.00
#
_symmetry.space_group_name_H-M   'P 1'
#
loop_
_entity.id
_entity.type
_entity.pdbx_description
1 polymer ?
#
loop_
_entity_poly.entity_id
_entity_poly.type
_entity_poly.pdbx_seq_one_letter_code
_entity_poly.pdbx_strand_id
1 'polypeptide(L)'
;MENIDYTNIPQTDNIDLMQDSMQEKENVAVVDYKMVTFSLAGKDYAIDIMQVKEIAKTGRFTYVPNTLPFVLGVYNLRGEIIPIIDLRLFFNIDIPSREDNSVENMLIVSVEDQLFGVVVDAIDKVVGIQKSTIQPPHPLFGDINIKYIYGVVECNNHLYILLDIERIFSSRITAKEKEAGNVYVNTAERHVLPAAVQKQPAMSEKASDKNMTFAQKQETSSDKNLEQEYKFVVEELRNLKKFYVSDINEDWVKNRFNQWLDERGSKGAQLQNENDANDFLAPFWSSCNGTWWTKQYADEVYKLLPDNNAKQIVVWNPGCGKGYESFSLACLLKKRYPDSRIRVYAHEIDLLNVSNAPLLTVPDSYANDWYAPYVTKKVTGEYTFSQEIKDIVMFEYHDCTKSNALPMVDIVLARDILSLLPVDAQNVVIGDFDEKLKGNGIIILGNGESLGKGSNWGEKTVGSLTYFNKQ
;
A
#
# COMPACT_ATOMS: atom_id res chain seq x y z
N MET A 1 10.49 84.25 -30.61
CA MET A 1 10.36 83.07 -31.46
C MET A 1 11.63 82.29 -31.30
N GLU A 2 11.72 81.49 -30.24
CA GLU A 2 12.94 80.75 -29.85
C GLU A 2 12.92 79.40 -30.53
N ASN A 3 14.04 79.10 -31.19
CA ASN A 3 14.35 77.80 -31.76
C ASN A 3 14.71 76.81 -30.62
N ILE A 4 14.01 75.72 -30.50
CA ILE A 4 14.38 74.60 -29.62
C ILE A 4 15.18 73.62 -30.49
N ASP A 5 16.41 73.40 -30.06
CA ASP A 5 17.40 72.51 -30.63
C ASP A 5 17.18 71.07 -30.10
N TYR A 6 16.94 70.11 -31.02
CA TYR A 6 16.73 68.69 -30.73
C TYR A 6 17.96 67.84 -31.02
N THR A 7 19.09 68.14 -30.43
CA THR A 7 20.26 67.28 -30.51
C THR A 7 20.85 67.00 -29.13
N ASN A 8 20.24 66.05 -28.40
CA ASN A 8 20.93 65.26 -27.34
C ASN A 8 19.96 64.23 -26.77
N ILE A 9 19.95 63.04 -27.38
CA ILE A 9 19.43 61.82 -26.75
C ILE A 9 20.64 60.89 -26.53
N PRO A 10 20.99 60.52 -25.31
CA PRO A 10 22.02 59.50 -25.08
C PRO A 10 21.48 58.13 -25.44
N GLN A 11 22.10 57.50 -26.41
CA GLN A 11 21.99 56.06 -26.65
C GLN A 11 22.90 55.33 -25.67
N THR A 12 22.42 54.91 -24.55
CA THR A 12 22.95 53.75 -23.79
C THR A 12 21.86 53.26 -22.85
N ASP A 13 21.74 51.92 -22.69
CA ASP A 13 20.99 51.17 -21.69
C ASP A 13 19.71 50.47 -22.18
N ASN A 14 19.80 49.75 -23.30
CA ASN A 14 18.81 48.73 -23.65
C ASN A 14 19.38 47.34 -23.96
N ILE A 15 20.64 47.08 -23.57
CA ILE A 15 21.27 45.75 -23.75
C ILE A 15 21.35 44.95 -22.43
N ASP A 16 21.35 45.62 -21.27
CA ASP A 16 21.45 44.94 -19.98
C ASP A 16 20.10 44.40 -19.47
N LEU A 17 18.95 44.93 -19.94
CA LEU A 17 17.64 44.43 -19.52
C LEU A 17 17.18 43.13 -20.24
N MET A 18 17.88 42.72 -21.31
CA MET A 18 17.61 41.45 -21.99
C MET A 18 18.55 40.32 -21.56
N GLN A 19 19.61 40.59 -20.81
CA GLN A 19 20.46 39.55 -20.24
C GLN A 19 19.98 39.10 -18.84
N ASP A 20 19.35 39.98 -18.06
CA ASP A 20 18.75 39.59 -16.77
C ASP A 20 17.45 38.78 -16.91
N SER A 21 16.71 38.89 -18.02
CA SER A 21 15.50 38.10 -18.26
C SER A 21 15.77 36.71 -18.83
N MET A 22 17.02 36.34 -19.11
CA MET A 22 17.41 34.99 -19.55
C MET A 22 18.14 34.16 -18.47
N GLN A 23 18.30 34.67 -17.25
CA GLN A 23 18.91 33.94 -16.13
C GLN A 23 17.94 33.52 -15.03
N GLU A 24 16.67 33.90 -15.09
CA GLU A 24 15.59 33.18 -14.36
C GLU A 24 15.14 31.94 -15.14
N LYS A 25 16.07 31.08 -15.53
CA LYS A 25 15.74 29.67 -15.69
C LYS A 25 15.48 29.13 -14.29
N GLU A 26 14.20 28.99 -13.97
CA GLU A 26 13.71 28.21 -12.85
C GLU A 26 14.63 27.01 -12.59
N ASN A 27 15.42 27.10 -11.53
CA ASN A 27 15.94 25.93 -10.85
C ASN A 27 14.69 25.22 -10.29
N VAL A 28 14.04 24.39 -11.09
CA VAL A 28 13.07 23.43 -10.60
C VAL A 28 13.84 22.55 -9.64
N ALA A 29 13.76 22.89 -8.35
CA ALA A 29 14.42 22.15 -7.30
C ALA A 29 13.89 20.71 -7.36
N VAL A 30 14.76 19.76 -7.69
CA VAL A 30 14.41 18.34 -7.78
C VAL A 30 14.07 17.88 -6.37
N VAL A 31 12.78 17.68 -6.11
CA VAL A 31 12.30 17.12 -4.83
C VAL A 31 12.66 15.63 -4.81
N ASP A 32 13.60 15.25 -3.97
CA ASP A 32 14.08 13.88 -3.81
C ASP A 32 13.86 13.33 -2.38
N TYR A 33 13.29 14.16 -1.49
CA TYR A 33 12.93 13.78 -0.13
C TYR A 33 11.60 14.42 0.27
N LYS A 34 10.74 13.66 0.93
CA LYS A 34 9.44 14.13 1.44
C LYS A 34 9.33 13.86 2.94
N MET A 35 8.74 14.81 3.64
CA MET A 35 8.54 14.72 5.07
C MET A 35 7.12 15.13 5.46
N VAL A 36 6.57 14.49 6.47
CA VAL A 36 5.32 14.89 7.13
C VAL A 36 5.68 15.89 8.22
N THR A 37 5.11 17.09 8.17
CA THR A 37 5.35 18.14 9.15
C THR A 37 4.25 18.17 10.21
N PHE A 38 4.64 18.45 11.45
CA PHE A 38 3.75 18.50 12.60
C PHE A 38 4.35 19.40 13.69
N SER A 39 3.50 19.82 14.63
CA SER A 39 3.93 20.63 15.78
C SER A 39 3.97 19.80 17.07
N LEU A 40 4.95 20.13 17.93
CA LEU A 40 5.06 19.69 19.30
C LEU A 40 5.44 20.88 20.16
N ALA A 41 4.60 21.23 21.13
CA ALA A 41 4.82 22.35 22.06
C ALA A 41 5.22 23.65 21.34
N GLY A 42 4.53 23.95 20.25
CA GLY A 42 4.71 25.18 19.47
C GLY A 42 5.96 25.24 18.61
N LYS A 43 6.66 24.13 18.40
CA LYS A 43 7.81 24.01 17.49
C LYS A 43 7.49 23.07 16.32
N ASP A 44 8.10 23.34 15.17
CA ASP A 44 7.88 22.61 13.93
C ASP A 44 8.85 21.45 13.80
N TYR A 45 8.28 20.25 13.67
CA TYR A 45 9.00 18.99 13.48
C TYR A 45 8.60 18.33 12.18
N ALA A 46 9.41 17.39 11.74
CA ALA A 46 9.10 16.56 10.60
C ALA A 46 9.58 15.11 10.82
N ILE A 47 8.96 14.19 10.09
CA ILE A 47 9.36 12.78 9.99
C ILE A 47 9.40 12.42 8.51
N ASP A 48 10.33 11.55 8.12
CA ASP A 48 10.35 10.98 6.77
C ASP A 48 8.99 10.34 6.46
N ILE A 49 8.39 10.74 5.34
CA ILE A 49 7.11 10.19 4.90
C ILE A 49 7.16 8.66 4.73
N MET A 50 8.31 8.12 4.41
CA MET A 50 8.50 6.67 4.25
C MET A 50 8.25 5.87 5.53
N GLN A 51 8.38 6.53 6.68
CA GLN A 51 8.14 5.94 8.00
C GLN A 51 6.69 6.11 8.48
N VAL A 52 5.90 6.99 7.83
CA VAL A 52 4.50 7.23 8.20
C VAL A 52 3.58 6.31 7.41
N LYS A 53 2.77 5.53 8.11
CA LYS A 53 1.78 4.62 7.50
C LYS A 53 0.40 5.24 7.39
N GLU A 54 0.00 5.99 8.41
CA GLU A 54 -1.35 6.56 8.49
C GLU A 54 -1.37 7.79 9.41
N ILE A 55 -2.32 8.69 9.17
CA ILE A 55 -2.67 9.79 10.06
C ILE A 55 -4.02 9.46 10.70
N ALA A 56 -4.09 9.45 12.03
CA ALA A 56 -5.29 9.10 12.74
C ALA A 56 -5.65 10.16 13.81
N LYS A 57 -6.90 10.14 14.25
CA LYS A 57 -7.36 10.89 15.41
C LYS A 57 -7.98 9.91 16.39
N THR A 58 -7.58 10.00 17.65
CA THR A 58 -8.14 9.12 18.69
C THR A 58 -8.29 9.84 20.01
N GLY A 59 -9.36 9.50 20.74
CA GLY A 59 -9.63 10.05 22.06
C GLY A 59 -9.50 9.05 23.21
N ARG A 60 -9.33 7.74 22.94
CA ARG A 60 -9.27 6.71 23.99
C ARG A 60 -8.17 5.71 23.71
N PHE A 61 -7.26 5.61 24.68
CA PHE A 61 -6.23 4.57 24.73
C PHE A 61 -6.56 3.56 25.83
N THR A 62 -6.25 2.29 25.63
CA THR A 62 -6.29 1.33 26.71
C THR A 62 -4.99 1.41 27.50
N TYR A 63 -5.07 1.86 28.75
CA TYR A 63 -3.93 1.97 29.64
C TYR A 63 -3.31 0.58 29.90
N VAL A 64 -1.98 0.52 29.85
CA VAL A 64 -1.20 -0.69 30.20
C VAL A 64 -0.33 -0.36 31.42
N PRO A 65 -0.50 -1.05 32.55
CA PRO A 65 0.30 -0.79 33.74
C PRO A 65 1.78 -1.15 33.55
N ASN A 66 2.66 -0.48 34.26
CA ASN A 66 4.13 -0.69 34.24
C ASN A 66 4.80 -0.40 32.90
N THR A 67 4.22 0.46 32.07
CA THR A 67 4.86 0.98 30.85
C THR A 67 5.79 2.15 31.15
N LEU A 68 6.58 2.56 30.16
CA LEU A 68 7.42 3.77 30.26
C LEU A 68 6.53 5.03 30.33
N PRO A 69 6.97 6.10 31.04
CA PRO A 69 6.14 7.30 31.27
C PRO A 69 5.58 7.96 30.02
N PHE A 70 6.25 7.83 28.86
CA PHE A 70 5.84 8.38 27.59
C PHE A 70 4.92 7.44 26.78
N VAL A 71 4.66 6.22 27.27
CA VAL A 71 3.71 5.29 26.64
C VAL A 71 2.33 5.52 27.25
N LEU A 72 1.41 6.06 26.47
CA LEU A 72 0.05 6.38 26.91
C LEU A 72 -0.83 5.14 27.10
N GLY A 73 -0.50 4.08 26.40
CA GLY A 73 -1.24 2.84 26.39
C GLY A 73 -1.17 2.16 25.04
N VAL A 74 -2.20 1.39 24.70
CA VAL A 74 -2.35 0.73 23.41
C VAL A 74 -3.65 1.13 22.72
N TYR A 75 -3.64 1.08 21.41
CA TYR A 75 -4.78 1.37 20.55
C TYR A 75 -5.01 0.22 19.58
N ASN A 76 -6.26 -0.16 19.35
CA ASN A 76 -6.60 -1.15 18.33
C ASN A 76 -6.79 -0.45 16.98
N LEU A 77 -5.81 -0.58 16.13
CA LEU A 77 -5.85 -0.11 14.75
C LEU A 77 -6.26 -1.28 13.84
N ARG A 78 -7.53 -1.31 13.46
CA ARG A 78 -8.07 -2.33 12.51
C ARG A 78 -7.80 -3.80 12.91
N GLY A 79 -7.75 -4.09 14.22
CA GLY A 79 -7.47 -5.43 14.74
C GLY A 79 -6.05 -5.65 15.19
N GLU A 80 -5.13 -4.75 14.88
CA GLU A 80 -3.76 -4.75 15.36
C GLU A 80 -3.63 -3.84 16.58
N ILE A 81 -3.02 -4.36 17.65
CA ILE A 81 -2.81 -3.60 18.89
C ILE A 81 -1.44 -2.94 18.81
N ILE A 82 -1.45 -1.61 18.71
CA ILE A 82 -0.24 -0.80 18.60
C ILE A 82 0.00 0.03 19.86
N PRO A 83 1.25 0.18 20.34
CA PRO A 83 1.59 1.06 21.44
C PRO A 83 1.49 2.53 21.00
N ILE A 84 0.97 3.37 21.90
CA ILE A 84 0.82 4.81 21.67
C ILE A 84 1.82 5.57 22.52
N ILE A 85 2.59 6.41 21.88
CA ILE A 85 3.71 7.16 22.45
C ILE A 85 3.46 8.65 22.29
N ASP A 86 3.65 9.39 23.39
CA ASP A 86 3.67 10.85 23.36
C ASP A 86 5.11 11.36 23.26
N LEU A 87 5.46 11.97 22.13
CA LEU A 87 6.80 12.51 21.93
C LEU A 87 7.12 13.68 22.87
N ARG A 88 6.13 14.41 23.34
CA ARG A 88 6.32 15.51 24.32
C ARG A 88 6.85 14.94 25.63
N LEU A 89 6.20 13.88 26.14
CA LEU A 89 6.66 13.15 27.33
C LEU A 89 8.00 12.46 27.07
N PHE A 90 8.22 11.92 25.89
CA PHE A 90 9.48 11.30 25.51
C PHE A 90 10.66 12.29 25.56
N PHE A 91 10.45 13.53 25.14
CA PHE A 91 11.44 14.60 25.16
C PHE A 91 11.49 15.39 26.46
N ASN A 92 10.67 15.03 27.48
CA ASN A 92 10.48 15.76 28.73
C ASN A 92 10.03 17.22 28.53
N ILE A 93 9.15 17.44 27.58
CA ILE A 93 8.51 18.74 27.35
C ILE A 93 7.28 18.84 28.24
N ASP A 94 7.12 19.96 28.93
CA ASP A 94 5.95 20.21 29.73
C ASP A 94 4.68 20.30 28.88
N ILE A 95 3.67 19.52 29.24
CA ILE A 95 2.38 19.51 28.57
C ILE A 95 1.26 19.88 29.53
N PRO A 96 0.23 20.59 29.07
CA PRO A 96 -0.97 20.80 29.87
C PRO A 96 -1.64 19.46 30.19
N SER A 97 -2.33 19.40 31.35
CA SER A 97 -3.08 18.21 31.72
C SER A 97 -4.13 17.87 30.66
N ARG A 98 -4.18 16.58 30.28
CA ARG A 98 -5.18 16.09 29.31
C ARG A 98 -6.58 16.11 29.94
N GLU A 99 -7.56 16.53 29.14
CA GLU A 99 -8.98 16.36 29.48
C GLU A 99 -9.43 14.93 29.07
N ASP A 100 -10.29 14.32 29.87
CA ASP A 100 -10.73 12.93 29.79
C ASP A 100 -11.42 12.51 28.48
N ASN A 101 -11.60 13.37 27.51
CA ASN A 101 -12.17 13.04 26.19
C ASN A 101 -11.54 13.85 25.03
N SER A 102 -10.35 14.40 25.23
CA SER A 102 -9.66 15.11 24.14
C SER A 102 -9.31 14.19 23.00
N VAL A 103 -9.56 14.65 21.78
CA VAL A 103 -9.16 13.94 20.56
C VAL A 103 -7.74 14.36 20.21
N GLU A 104 -6.82 13.40 20.20
CA GLU A 104 -5.41 13.64 19.90
C GLU A 104 -5.12 13.35 18.41
N ASN A 105 -4.24 14.14 17.82
CA ASN A 105 -3.70 13.85 16.50
C ASN A 105 -2.58 12.82 16.64
N MET A 106 -2.56 11.83 15.77
CA MET A 106 -1.64 10.71 15.86
C MET A 106 -1.09 10.34 14.48
N LEU A 107 0.22 10.20 14.40
CA LEU A 107 0.93 9.60 13.26
C LEU A 107 1.15 8.12 13.56
N ILE A 108 0.70 7.23 12.70
CA ILE A 108 1.07 5.82 12.75
C ILE A 108 2.36 5.66 11.98
N VAL A 109 3.42 5.27 12.67
CA VAL A 109 4.76 5.09 12.11
C VAL A 109 5.17 3.63 12.14
N SER A 110 6.00 3.21 11.19
CA SER A 110 6.56 1.86 11.10
C SER A 110 8.05 1.91 11.34
N VAL A 111 8.52 1.09 12.27
CA VAL A 111 9.93 0.89 12.59
C VAL A 111 10.19 -0.61 12.69
N GLU A 112 11.12 -1.15 11.89
CA GLU A 112 11.46 -2.58 11.87
C GLU A 112 10.20 -3.49 11.81
N ASP A 113 9.26 -3.15 10.90
CA ASP A 113 7.98 -3.84 10.70
C ASP A 113 6.99 -3.79 11.89
N GLN A 114 7.30 -3.02 12.94
CA GLN A 114 6.39 -2.76 14.05
C GLN A 114 5.69 -1.41 13.88
N LEU A 115 4.41 -1.35 14.22
CA LEU A 115 3.62 -0.12 14.17
C LEU A 115 3.58 0.56 15.54
N PHE A 116 3.70 1.89 15.53
CA PHE A 116 3.59 2.76 16.70
C PHE A 116 2.68 3.93 16.40
N GLY A 117 1.83 4.30 17.33
CA GLY A 117 1.10 5.56 17.27
C GLY A 117 1.88 6.66 18.00
N VAL A 118 2.16 7.74 17.30
CA VAL A 118 2.92 8.89 17.82
C VAL A 118 1.97 10.07 17.98
N VAL A 119 1.69 10.49 19.22
CA VAL A 119 0.81 11.63 19.49
C VAL A 119 1.57 12.94 19.28
N VAL A 120 0.92 13.87 18.58
CA VAL A 120 1.42 15.20 18.24
C VAL A 120 0.34 16.27 18.44
N ASP A 121 0.72 17.55 18.57
CA ASP A 121 -0.25 18.63 18.79
C ASP A 121 -1.09 18.89 17.53
N ALA A 122 -0.45 19.08 16.41
CA ALA A 122 -1.10 19.26 15.12
C ALA A 122 -0.27 18.66 14.00
N ILE A 123 -0.93 18.13 12.98
CA ILE A 123 -0.30 17.67 11.74
C ILE A 123 -0.59 18.72 10.68
N ASP A 124 0.45 19.21 10.01
CA ASP A 124 0.31 20.31 9.07
C ASP A 124 0.18 19.79 7.62
N LYS A 125 1.30 19.44 6.99
CA LYS A 125 1.33 19.07 5.57
C LYS A 125 2.49 18.15 5.24
N VAL A 126 2.48 17.63 4.00
CA VAL A 126 3.65 16.97 3.42
C VAL A 126 4.48 18.01 2.67
N VAL A 127 5.76 18.08 2.99
CA VAL A 127 6.72 19.01 2.37
C VAL A 127 7.76 18.21 1.60
N GLY A 128 7.96 18.58 0.34
CA GLY A 128 9.02 18.03 -0.50
C GLY A 128 10.24 18.96 -0.50
N ILE A 129 11.43 18.39 -0.32
CA ILE A 129 12.70 19.10 -0.27
C ILE A 129 13.76 18.38 -1.09
N GLN A 130 14.92 19.00 -1.27
CA GLN A 130 16.12 18.30 -1.71
C GLN A 130 16.83 17.71 -0.48
N LYS A 131 17.19 16.45 -0.52
CA LYS A 131 17.92 15.79 0.58
C LYS A 131 19.22 16.50 0.93
N SER A 132 19.86 17.13 -0.06
CA SER A 132 21.06 17.93 0.10
C SER A 132 20.87 19.20 0.95
N THR A 133 19.64 19.67 1.14
CA THR A 133 19.34 20.84 1.98
C THR A 133 19.21 20.49 3.46
N ILE A 134 19.18 19.21 3.81
CA ILE A 134 19.14 18.77 5.20
C ILE A 134 20.51 19.00 5.83
N GLN A 135 20.56 19.86 6.84
CA GLN A 135 21.76 20.19 7.58
C GLN A 135 21.89 19.32 8.84
N PRO A 136 23.09 18.94 9.26
CA PRO A 136 23.28 18.24 10.52
C PRO A 136 22.84 19.14 11.69
N PRO A 137 22.28 18.54 12.78
CA PRO A 137 21.82 19.31 13.92
C PRO A 137 22.97 19.99 14.64
N HIS A 138 22.77 21.25 15.04
CA HIS A 138 23.78 22.00 15.78
C HIS A 138 23.79 21.58 17.27
N PRO A 139 24.98 21.46 17.92
CA PRO A 139 25.07 21.06 19.32
C PRO A 139 24.32 21.93 20.35
N LEU A 140 23.87 23.12 19.96
CA LEU A 140 23.12 24.05 20.83
C LEU A 140 21.60 23.82 20.82
N PHE A 141 21.07 22.82 20.08
CA PHE A 141 19.66 22.45 20.21
C PHE A 141 19.44 21.74 21.55
N GLY A 142 19.10 22.52 22.60
CA GLY A 142 19.07 22.07 23.98
C GLY A 142 17.84 21.29 24.42
N ASP A 143 16.73 21.42 23.70
CA ASP A 143 15.45 20.86 24.14
C ASP A 143 15.26 19.39 23.80
N ILE A 144 15.97 18.87 22.80
CA ILE A 144 15.89 17.47 22.39
C ILE A 144 17.32 16.90 22.26
N ASN A 145 17.51 15.69 22.73
CA ASN A 145 18.79 15.02 22.56
C ASN A 145 19.11 14.84 21.07
N ILE A 146 20.20 15.46 20.65
CA ILE A 146 20.71 15.47 19.26
C ILE A 146 20.74 14.11 18.60
N LYS A 147 20.91 13.03 19.36
CA LYS A 147 20.89 11.65 18.83
C LYS A 147 19.58 11.24 18.18
N TYR A 148 18.47 11.93 18.50
CA TYR A 148 17.14 11.67 17.94
C TYR A 148 16.79 12.59 16.78
N ILE A 149 17.68 13.49 16.40
CA ILE A 149 17.52 14.42 15.29
C ILE A 149 18.30 13.90 14.09
N TYR A 150 17.61 13.66 12.98
CA TYR A 150 18.24 13.28 11.71
C TYR A 150 18.91 14.49 11.08
N GLY A 151 18.27 15.65 11.14
CA GLY A 151 18.78 16.90 10.60
C GLY A 151 17.84 18.06 10.83
N VAL A 152 18.19 19.21 10.27
CA VAL A 152 17.37 20.43 10.29
C VAL A 152 17.26 20.93 8.87
N VAL A 153 16.09 21.40 8.48
CA VAL A 153 15.85 21.92 7.15
C VAL A 153 15.01 23.19 7.19
N GLU A 154 15.40 24.18 6.44
CA GLU A 154 14.61 25.39 6.21
C GLU A 154 13.82 25.23 4.90
N CYS A 155 12.52 25.41 4.97
CA CYS A 155 11.64 25.38 3.82
C CYS A 155 10.47 26.36 4.00
N ASN A 156 10.23 27.23 3.01
CA ASN A 156 9.16 28.24 3.03
C ASN A 156 9.18 29.13 4.28
N ASN A 157 10.33 29.59 4.72
CA ASN A 157 10.56 30.40 5.93
C ASN A 157 10.21 29.67 7.26
N HIS A 158 10.08 28.36 7.25
CA HIS A 158 9.93 27.51 8.43
C HIS A 158 11.15 26.65 8.62
N LEU A 159 11.62 26.55 9.85
CA LEU A 159 12.70 25.65 10.25
C LEU A 159 12.10 24.39 10.85
N TYR A 160 12.27 23.27 10.19
CA TYR A 160 11.79 21.96 10.64
C TYR A 160 12.92 21.16 11.27
N ILE A 161 12.65 20.58 12.44
CA ILE A 161 13.54 19.60 13.09
C ILE A 161 13.12 18.22 12.61
N LEU A 162 13.93 17.59 11.78
CA LEU A 162 13.67 16.26 11.23
C LEU A 162 14.09 15.19 12.23
N LEU A 163 13.12 14.41 12.71
CA LEU A 163 13.33 13.39 13.73
C LEU A 163 13.78 12.05 13.08
N ASP A 164 14.67 11.35 13.78
CA ASP A 164 15.06 9.98 13.47
C ASP A 164 14.22 9.00 14.28
N ILE A 165 13.13 8.56 13.68
CA ILE A 165 12.13 7.68 14.32
C ILE A 165 12.77 6.32 14.68
N GLU A 166 13.64 5.78 13.83
CA GLU A 166 14.32 4.53 14.14
C GLU A 166 15.15 4.64 15.42
N ARG A 167 15.93 5.71 15.56
CA ARG A 167 16.73 5.92 16.79
C ARG A 167 15.88 6.22 18.02
N ILE A 168 14.73 6.84 17.85
CA ILE A 168 13.80 7.08 18.98
C ILE A 168 13.33 5.74 19.56
N PHE A 169 12.96 4.79 18.69
CA PHE A 169 12.36 3.53 19.13
C PHE A 169 13.41 2.43 19.41
N SER A 170 14.42 2.22 18.54
CA SER A 170 15.41 1.16 18.69
C SER A 170 16.30 1.29 19.93
N SER A 171 16.65 2.52 20.34
CA SER A 171 17.60 2.73 21.44
C SER A 171 17.05 2.41 22.84
N ARG A 172 15.73 2.30 23.02
CA ARG A 172 15.10 2.03 24.33
C ARG A 172 14.36 0.71 24.41
N ILE A 173 13.97 0.12 23.29
CA ILE A 173 13.44 -1.24 23.24
C ILE A 173 14.53 -2.23 23.60
N THR A 174 15.71 -2.10 22.99
CA THR A 174 16.89 -2.94 23.28
C THR A 174 17.49 -2.79 24.69
N ALA A 175 17.35 -1.62 25.34
CA ALA A 175 17.84 -1.42 26.71
C ALA A 175 16.99 -2.16 27.74
N LYS A 176 15.67 -2.25 27.56
CA LYS A 176 14.75 -2.96 28.48
C LYS A 176 14.71 -4.47 28.25
N GLU A 177 14.92 -4.93 27.01
CA GLU A 177 15.10 -6.37 26.77
C GLU A 177 16.35 -6.95 27.42
N LYS A 178 17.36 -6.12 27.67
CA LYS A 178 18.58 -6.51 28.43
C LYS A 178 18.43 -6.41 29.94
N GLU A 179 17.53 -5.55 30.46
CA GLU A 179 17.27 -5.39 31.91
C GLU A 179 16.09 -6.20 32.41
N ALA A 180 15.11 -6.48 31.57
CA ALA A 180 13.98 -7.34 31.89
C ALA A 180 14.05 -8.57 30.96
N GLY A 181 14.87 -9.51 31.33
CA GLY A 181 14.85 -10.84 30.72
C GLY A 181 13.42 -11.38 30.73
N ASN A 182 12.83 -11.62 29.55
CA ASN A 182 11.57 -12.32 29.31
C ASN A 182 10.27 -11.68 29.85
N VAL A 183 9.68 -10.72 29.17
CA VAL A 183 8.27 -10.38 29.42
C VAL A 183 7.41 -10.19 28.14
N TYR A 184 7.92 -10.29 26.94
CA TYR A 184 7.06 -10.21 25.74
C TYR A 184 7.20 -11.44 24.82
N VAL A 185 7.02 -12.63 25.40
CA VAL A 185 6.71 -13.83 24.62
C VAL A 185 5.66 -14.61 25.40
N ASN A 186 4.49 -14.78 24.79
CA ASN A 186 3.41 -15.71 25.17
C ASN A 186 2.62 -15.41 26.45
N THR A 187 1.54 -14.64 26.33
CA THR A 187 0.35 -14.86 27.16
C THR A 187 -0.88 -15.09 26.28
N ALA A 188 -0.86 -16.16 25.54
CA ALA A 188 -2.07 -16.88 25.13
C ALA A 188 -2.06 -18.25 25.77
N GLU A 189 -1.98 -18.30 27.11
CA GLU A 189 -2.28 -19.52 27.86
C GLU A 189 -3.73 -19.46 28.33
N ARG A 190 -4.48 -20.38 27.77
CA ARG A 190 -5.86 -20.73 28.11
C ARG A 190 -5.97 -21.05 29.60
N HIS A 191 -6.87 -20.37 30.30
CA HIS A 191 -7.43 -20.90 31.55
C HIS A 191 -8.23 -22.16 31.26
N VAL A 192 -7.63 -23.30 31.59
CA VAL A 192 -8.33 -24.57 31.68
C VAL A 192 -8.83 -24.71 33.12
N LEU A 193 -10.13 -24.69 33.30
CA LEU A 193 -10.76 -25.11 34.54
C LEU A 193 -10.72 -26.64 34.68
N PRO A 194 -10.49 -27.21 35.88
CA PRO A 194 -10.28 -28.64 36.03
C PRO A 194 -11.63 -29.43 35.91
N ALA A 195 -11.64 -30.42 35.04
CA ALA A 195 -12.72 -31.36 34.93
C ALA A 195 -12.63 -32.44 36.01
N ALA A 196 -13.76 -32.69 36.68
CA ALA A 196 -13.94 -33.69 37.68
C ALA A 196 -13.86 -35.11 37.10
N VAL A 197 -13.14 -35.96 37.80
CA VAL A 197 -13.02 -37.41 37.60
C VAL A 197 -14.38 -38.10 37.87
N GLN A 198 -14.89 -38.84 36.92
CA GLN A 198 -15.79 -39.94 37.23
C GLN A 198 -15.45 -41.24 36.48
N LYS A 199 -15.48 -42.29 37.21
CA LYS A 199 -15.00 -43.66 36.97
C LYS A 199 -15.81 -44.42 35.92
N GLN A 200 -15.08 -45.31 35.21
CA GLN A 200 -15.65 -46.45 34.46
C GLN A 200 -16.36 -47.48 35.38
N PRO A 201 -17.25 -48.30 34.81
CA PRO A 201 -17.02 -49.72 34.86
C PRO A 201 -17.12 -50.44 33.50
N ALA A 202 -16.48 -51.59 33.47
CA ALA A 202 -16.23 -52.48 32.36
C ALA A 202 -17.31 -53.56 32.13
N MET A 203 -17.11 -54.26 30.97
CA MET A 203 -17.65 -55.58 30.52
C MET A 203 -18.99 -55.57 29.82
N SER A 204 -19.18 -56.21 28.68
CA SER A 204 -18.78 -57.56 28.25
C SER A 204 -19.05 -57.76 26.73
N GLU A 205 -18.37 -58.74 26.19
CA GLU A 205 -18.41 -59.30 24.82
C GLU A 205 -19.78 -59.64 24.26
N LYS A 206 -19.92 -59.46 22.93
CA LYS A 206 -20.37 -60.54 22.01
C LYS A 206 -20.07 -60.21 20.56
N ALA A 207 -19.33 -61.10 19.93
CA ALA A 207 -19.07 -61.15 18.50
C ALA A 207 -20.31 -61.61 17.71
N SER A 208 -20.51 -61.01 16.54
CA SER A 208 -20.89 -61.72 15.30
C SER A 208 -21.14 -60.77 14.13
N ASP A 209 -20.54 -61.10 13.01
CA ASP A 209 -20.89 -60.79 11.62
C ASP A 209 -21.33 -59.38 11.21
N LYS A 210 -20.46 -58.75 10.44
CA LYS A 210 -20.82 -58.06 9.18
C LYS A 210 -19.55 -57.49 8.47
N ASN A 211 -18.90 -58.37 7.72
CA ASN A 211 -18.01 -57.95 6.61
C ASN A 211 -18.90 -57.51 5.43
N MET A 212 -19.26 -56.22 5.36
CA MET A 212 -19.74 -55.58 4.12
C MET A 212 -19.96 -54.06 4.20
N THR A 213 -19.44 -53.38 5.24
CA THR A 213 -19.74 -51.95 5.41
C THR A 213 -18.48 -51.10 5.59
N PHE A 214 -17.28 -51.68 5.41
CA PHE A 214 -16.01 -50.92 5.68
C PHE A 214 -15.55 -50.06 4.51
N ALA A 215 -15.84 -50.39 3.24
CA ALA A 215 -15.40 -49.59 2.09
C ALA A 215 -16.17 -48.26 1.96
N GLN A 216 -17.48 -48.27 2.15
CA GLN A 216 -18.31 -47.05 2.09
C GLN A 216 -18.15 -46.11 3.29
N LYS A 217 -17.75 -46.64 4.48
CA LYS A 217 -17.46 -45.80 5.65
C LYS A 217 -16.07 -45.19 5.65
N GLN A 218 -15.12 -45.76 4.93
CA GLN A 218 -13.78 -45.16 4.76
C GLN A 218 -13.78 -44.02 3.73
N GLU A 219 -14.51 -44.09 2.64
CA GLU A 219 -14.66 -43.01 1.68
C GLU A 219 -15.32 -41.78 2.32
N THR A 220 -16.40 -41.91 3.06
CA THR A 220 -17.07 -40.81 3.74
C THR A 220 -16.28 -40.19 4.90
N SER A 221 -15.32 -40.88 5.49
CA SER A 221 -14.45 -40.34 6.53
C SER A 221 -13.23 -39.61 5.94
N SER A 222 -12.69 -40.08 4.82
CA SER A 222 -11.63 -39.45 4.07
C SER A 222 -12.08 -38.10 3.48
N ASP A 223 -13.26 -38.07 2.83
CA ASP A 223 -13.81 -36.85 2.25
C ASP A 223 -14.12 -35.77 3.31
N LYS A 224 -14.63 -36.19 4.48
CA LYS A 224 -14.85 -35.25 5.60
C LYS A 224 -13.56 -34.68 6.17
N ASN A 225 -12.49 -35.47 6.19
CA ASN A 225 -11.19 -35.02 6.67
C ASN A 225 -10.58 -34.02 5.69
N LEU A 226 -10.65 -34.29 4.38
CA LEU A 226 -10.18 -33.37 3.32
C LEU A 226 -10.93 -32.04 3.32
N GLU A 227 -12.27 -32.08 3.49
CA GLU A 227 -13.08 -30.86 3.59
C GLU A 227 -12.71 -30.03 4.84
N GLN A 228 -12.36 -30.69 5.92
CA GLN A 228 -11.92 -30.02 7.14
C GLN A 228 -10.53 -29.40 6.98
N GLU A 229 -9.60 -30.12 6.36
CA GLU A 229 -8.25 -29.59 6.03
C GLU A 229 -8.33 -28.38 5.08
N TYR A 230 -9.20 -28.43 4.07
CA TYR A 230 -9.45 -27.30 3.19
C TYR A 230 -9.94 -26.05 3.96
N LYS A 231 -10.89 -26.22 4.88
CA LYS A 231 -11.38 -25.11 5.71
C LYS A 231 -10.29 -24.49 6.58
N PHE A 232 -9.39 -25.30 7.12
CA PHE A 232 -8.23 -24.79 7.85
C PHE A 232 -7.30 -23.96 6.95
N VAL A 233 -6.97 -24.46 5.76
CA VAL A 233 -6.15 -23.72 4.80
C VAL A 233 -6.79 -22.38 4.43
N VAL A 234 -8.09 -22.33 4.19
CA VAL A 234 -8.83 -21.09 3.92
C VAL A 234 -8.74 -20.10 5.08
N GLU A 235 -8.86 -20.58 6.32
CA GLU A 235 -8.74 -19.75 7.52
C GLU A 235 -7.31 -19.23 7.69
N GLU A 236 -6.29 -20.06 7.46
CA GLU A 236 -4.89 -19.70 7.55
C GLU A 236 -4.48 -18.67 6.46
N LEU A 237 -4.96 -18.82 5.23
CA LEU A 237 -4.76 -17.82 4.16
C LEU A 237 -5.32 -16.46 4.58
N ARG A 238 -6.51 -16.43 5.17
CA ARG A 238 -7.10 -15.21 5.71
C ARG A 238 -6.28 -14.61 6.83
N ASN A 239 -5.81 -15.41 7.78
CA ASN A 239 -5.10 -14.95 8.97
C ASN A 239 -3.68 -14.48 8.63
N LEU A 240 -2.94 -15.27 7.84
CA LEU A 240 -1.53 -15.04 7.52
C LEU A 240 -1.33 -14.00 6.40
N LYS A 241 -2.24 -13.96 5.42
CA LYS A 241 -2.04 -13.14 4.19
C LYS A 241 -3.17 -12.17 3.88
N LYS A 242 -4.20 -12.10 4.70
CA LYS A 242 -5.41 -11.34 4.39
C LYS A 242 -5.99 -11.72 3.02
N PHE A 243 -5.85 -12.99 2.65
CA PHE A 243 -6.38 -13.54 1.41
C PHE A 243 -7.74 -14.17 1.70
N TYR A 244 -8.79 -13.65 1.08
CA TYR A 244 -10.17 -14.02 1.34
C TYR A 244 -10.69 -14.91 0.23
N VAL A 245 -11.05 -16.15 0.59
CA VAL A 245 -11.63 -17.12 -0.35
C VAL A 245 -13.14 -16.90 -0.43
N SER A 246 -13.62 -16.77 -1.65
CA SER A 246 -15.04 -16.61 -1.99
C SER A 246 -15.30 -17.18 -3.38
N ASP A 247 -16.49 -17.00 -3.92
CA ASP A 247 -16.87 -17.46 -5.27
C ASP A 247 -16.04 -16.85 -6.41
N ILE A 248 -15.31 -15.75 -6.13
CA ILE A 248 -14.43 -15.12 -7.12
C ILE A 248 -13.13 -15.89 -7.35
N ASN A 249 -12.65 -16.68 -6.38
CA ASN A 249 -11.35 -17.38 -6.42
C ASN A 249 -11.40 -18.82 -5.88
N GLU A 250 -12.57 -19.29 -5.42
CA GLU A 250 -12.71 -20.59 -4.79
C GLU A 250 -12.24 -21.74 -5.69
N ASP A 251 -12.55 -21.68 -6.98
CA ASP A 251 -12.17 -22.74 -7.93
C ASP A 251 -10.65 -22.84 -8.08
N TRP A 252 -9.94 -21.69 -8.10
CA TRP A 252 -8.48 -21.66 -8.09
C TRP A 252 -7.93 -22.24 -6.78
N VAL A 253 -8.45 -21.81 -5.63
CA VAL A 253 -7.97 -22.26 -4.31
C VAL A 253 -8.19 -23.76 -4.12
N LYS A 254 -9.32 -24.33 -4.56
CA LYS A 254 -9.58 -25.78 -4.52
C LYS A 254 -8.59 -26.56 -5.39
N ASN A 255 -8.32 -26.09 -6.61
CA ASN A 255 -7.35 -26.72 -7.49
C ASN A 255 -5.93 -26.66 -6.89
N ARG A 256 -5.54 -25.51 -6.32
CA ARG A 256 -4.25 -25.34 -5.66
C ARG A 256 -4.12 -26.18 -4.40
N PHE A 257 -5.18 -26.31 -3.62
CA PHE A 257 -5.21 -27.17 -2.45
C PHE A 257 -4.91 -28.63 -2.78
N ASN A 258 -5.50 -29.18 -3.85
CA ASN A 258 -5.21 -30.53 -4.30
C ASN A 258 -3.74 -30.69 -4.72
N GLN A 259 -3.19 -29.74 -5.49
CA GLN A 259 -1.76 -29.74 -5.85
C GLN A 259 -0.86 -29.64 -4.62
N TRP A 260 -1.24 -28.81 -3.65
CA TRP A 260 -0.51 -28.61 -2.41
C TRP A 260 -0.45 -29.88 -1.56
N LEU A 261 -1.56 -30.63 -1.49
CA LEU A 261 -1.57 -31.95 -0.86
C LEU A 261 -0.61 -32.92 -1.50
N ASP A 262 -0.60 -32.97 -2.83
CA ASP A 262 0.33 -33.85 -3.59
C ASP A 262 1.79 -33.44 -3.35
N GLU A 263 2.10 -32.15 -3.33
CA GLU A 263 3.45 -31.60 -3.07
C GLU A 263 3.93 -31.90 -1.64
N ARG A 264 3.04 -31.80 -0.64
CA ARG A 264 3.36 -31.95 0.78
C ARG A 264 3.32 -33.42 1.26
N GLY A 265 2.55 -34.27 0.62
CA GLY A 265 2.39 -35.68 0.97
C GLY A 265 2.02 -35.87 2.45
N SER A 266 2.83 -36.61 3.19
CA SER A 266 2.57 -36.93 4.62
C SER A 266 2.70 -35.75 5.59
N LYS A 267 3.14 -34.56 5.13
CA LYS A 267 3.26 -33.39 5.99
C LYS A 267 1.94 -32.68 6.27
N GLY A 268 0.86 -33.12 5.59
CA GLY A 268 -0.47 -32.50 5.69
C GLY A 268 -0.59 -31.16 4.96
N ALA A 269 -1.81 -30.69 4.79
CA ALA A 269 -2.13 -29.49 4.00
C ALA A 269 -1.96 -28.16 4.75
N GLN A 270 -1.83 -28.17 6.07
CA GLN A 270 -1.86 -26.96 6.90
C GLN A 270 -0.72 -25.99 6.58
N LEU A 271 -1.04 -24.69 6.54
CA LEU A 271 -0.10 -23.61 6.37
C LEU A 271 0.38 -23.16 7.76
N GLN A 272 1.58 -23.56 8.17
CA GLN A 272 2.06 -23.36 9.53
C GLN A 272 2.60 -21.95 9.81
N ASN A 273 2.93 -21.20 8.74
CA ASN A 273 3.54 -19.89 8.84
C ASN A 273 3.35 -19.11 7.53
N GLU A 274 3.82 -17.84 7.50
CA GLU A 274 3.73 -16.99 6.33
C GLU A 274 4.48 -17.54 5.10
N ASN A 275 5.57 -18.29 5.28
CA ASN A 275 6.30 -18.87 4.14
C ASN A 275 5.47 -19.96 3.46
N ASP A 276 4.82 -20.84 4.23
CA ASP A 276 3.90 -21.83 3.66
C ASP A 276 2.76 -21.15 2.88
N ALA A 277 2.22 -20.04 3.43
CA ALA A 277 1.17 -19.29 2.76
C ALA A 277 1.69 -18.57 1.49
N ASN A 278 2.91 -18.05 1.52
CA ASN A 278 3.56 -17.48 0.33
C ASN A 278 3.77 -18.53 -0.76
N ASP A 279 4.27 -19.71 -0.39
CA ASP A 279 4.49 -20.82 -1.33
C ASP A 279 3.17 -21.34 -1.92
N PHE A 280 2.13 -21.41 -1.09
CA PHE A 280 0.80 -21.77 -1.56
C PHE A 280 0.26 -20.76 -2.58
N LEU A 281 0.40 -19.45 -2.30
CA LEU A 281 -0.11 -18.38 -3.14
C LEU A 281 0.83 -17.97 -4.29
N ALA A 282 2.07 -18.47 -4.32
CA ALA A 282 3.04 -18.07 -5.35
C ALA A 282 2.49 -18.19 -6.79
N PRO A 283 1.79 -19.29 -7.19
CA PRO A 283 1.22 -19.41 -8.52
C PRO A 283 -0.09 -18.64 -8.73
N PHE A 284 -0.65 -17.99 -7.70
CA PHE A 284 -1.86 -17.17 -7.80
C PHE A 284 -1.59 -15.85 -8.50
N TRP A 285 -0.47 -15.23 -8.19
CA TRP A 285 -0.17 -13.89 -8.62
C TRP A 285 0.06 -13.81 -10.12
N SER A 286 -0.64 -12.92 -10.76
CA SER A 286 -0.57 -12.71 -12.19
C SER A 286 0.81 -12.24 -12.65
N SER A 287 1.21 -12.61 -13.87
CA SER A 287 2.48 -12.19 -14.46
C SER A 287 2.60 -10.67 -14.49
N CYS A 288 3.76 -10.14 -14.14
CA CYS A 288 4.04 -8.70 -14.08
C CYS A 288 3.18 -7.91 -13.07
N ASN A 289 2.49 -8.57 -12.12
CA ASN A 289 1.79 -7.86 -11.05
C ASN A 289 2.79 -7.14 -10.14
N GLY A 290 2.53 -5.87 -9.84
CA GLY A 290 3.38 -5.03 -8.99
C GLY A 290 4.79 -4.76 -9.54
N THR A 291 5.02 -4.95 -10.83
CA THR A 291 6.31 -4.70 -11.50
C THR A 291 6.12 -4.15 -12.92
N TRP A 292 7.24 -3.81 -13.58
CA TRP A 292 7.25 -3.36 -14.97
C TRP A 292 6.75 -4.45 -15.92
N TRP A 293 5.88 -4.07 -16.88
CA TRP A 293 5.44 -5.00 -17.91
C TRP A 293 6.55 -5.33 -18.90
N THR A 294 6.76 -6.60 -19.14
CA THR A 294 7.62 -7.05 -20.24
C THR A 294 6.97 -6.72 -21.58
N LYS A 295 7.77 -6.65 -22.64
CA LYS A 295 7.24 -6.43 -23.99
C LYS A 295 6.21 -7.50 -24.38
N GLN A 296 6.45 -8.76 -24.04
CA GLN A 296 5.53 -9.86 -24.33
C GLN A 296 4.17 -9.61 -23.65
N TYR A 297 4.17 -9.30 -22.36
CA TYR A 297 2.96 -9.03 -21.61
C TYR A 297 2.22 -7.78 -22.14
N ALA A 298 2.94 -6.71 -22.45
CA ALA A 298 2.37 -5.52 -23.06
C ALA A 298 1.71 -5.81 -24.43
N ASP A 299 2.32 -6.67 -25.26
CA ASP A 299 1.75 -7.08 -26.55
C ASP A 299 0.48 -7.95 -26.36
N GLU A 300 0.38 -8.75 -25.31
CA GLU A 300 -0.85 -9.48 -24.94
C GLU A 300 -1.97 -8.52 -24.53
N VAL A 301 -1.68 -7.58 -23.62
CA VAL A 301 -2.66 -6.53 -23.23
C VAL A 301 -3.09 -5.70 -24.43
N TYR A 302 -2.16 -5.34 -25.34
CA TYR A 302 -2.49 -4.57 -26.53
C TYR A 302 -3.54 -5.25 -27.41
N LYS A 303 -3.48 -6.59 -27.54
CA LYS A 303 -4.40 -7.38 -28.37
C LYS A 303 -5.82 -7.42 -27.80
N LEU A 304 -5.96 -7.33 -26.48
CA LEU A 304 -7.29 -7.36 -25.85
C LEU A 304 -7.95 -5.98 -25.78
N LEU A 305 -7.18 -4.88 -25.92
CA LEU A 305 -7.74 -3.55 -25.91
C LEU A 305 -8.73 -3.36 -27.08
N PRO A 306 -10.00 -2.96 -26.82
CA PRO A 306 -11.01 -2.85 -27.86
C PRO A 306 -10.67 -1.76 -28.88
N ASP A 307 -11.21 -1.87 -30.09
CA ASP A 307 -11.22 -0.75 -31.02
C ASP A 307 -12.12 0.36 -30.46
N ASN A 308 -11.55 1.54 -30.29
CA ASN A 308 -12.27 2.68 -29.74
C ASN A 308 -11.80 3.97 -30.43
N ASN A 309 -12.73 4.67 -31.07
CA ASN A 309 -12.52 5.95 -31.77
C ASN A 309 -13.00 7.14 -30.91
N ALA A 310 -13.23 6.95 -29.61
CA ALA A 310 -13.66 8.01 -28.73
C ALA A 310 -12.57 9.07 -28.58
N LYS A 311 -12.97 10.33 -28.47
CA LYS A 311 -12.05 11.45 -28.19
C LYS A 311 -11.36 11.34 -26.83
N GLN A 312 -11.93 10.55 -25.93
CA GLN A 312 -11.40 10.34 -24.59
C GLN A 312 -11.53 8.88 -24.18
N ILE A 313 -10.45 8.33 -23.67
CA ILE A 313 -10.36 7.00 -23.03
C ILE A 313 -10.12 7.21 -21.54
N VAL A 314 -10.98 6.64 -20.73
CA VAL A 314 -10.93 6.73 -19.26
C VAL A 314 -10.68 5.35 -18.66
N VAL A 315 -9.74 5.28 -17.77
CA VAL A 315 -9.35 4.03 -17.10
C VAL A 315 -9.44 4.21 -15.59
N TRP A 316 -9.91 3.18 -14.89
CA TRP A 316 -9.82 3.06 -13.45
C TRP A 316 -8.87 1.92 -13.09
N ASN A 317 -7.87 2.21 -12.25
CA ASN A 317 -6.93 1.24 -11.72
C ASN A 317 -6.98 1.29 -10.19
N PRO A 318 -7.95 0.60 -9.58
CA PRO A 318 -8.01 0.46 -8.11
C PRO A 318 -6.88 -0.43 -7.61
N GLY A 319 -6.31 -0.10 -6.44
CA GLY A 319 -5.19 -0.83 -5.85
C GLY A 319 -3.94 -0.79 -6.73
N CYS A 320 -3.61 0.39 -7.27
CA CYS A 320 -2.51 0.54 -8.25
C CYS A 320 -1.11 0.30 -7.67
N GLY A 321 -0.98 0.14 -6.35
CA GLY A 321 0.27 -0.09 -5.67
C GLY A 321 1.30 1.00 -5.98
N LYS A 322 2.51 0.58 -6.29
CA LYS A 322 3.63 1.49 -6.62
C LYS A 322 3.50 2.20 -7.98
N GLY A 323 2.44 1.91 -8.76
CA GLY A 323 2.18 2.60 -10.03
C GLY A 323 2.87 2.01 -11.26
N TYR A 324 3.60 0.89 -11.15
CA TYR A 324 4.29 0.27 -12.29
C TYR A 324 3.31 -0.09 -13.42
N GLU A 325 2.19 -0.72 -13.07
CA GLU A 325 1.17 -1.13 -14.04
C GLU A 325 0.41 0.06 -14.61
N SER A 326 0.14 1.08 -13.79
CA SER A 326 -0.53 2.31 -14.25
C SER A 326 0.26 3.01 -15.35
N PHE A 327 1.57 3.14 -15.18
CA PHE A 327 2.44 3.74 -16.21
C PHE A 327 2.63 2.82 -17.42
N SER A 328 2.77 1.51 -17.19
CA SER A 328 2.86 0.54 -18.29
C SER A 328 1.61 0.60 -19.16
N LEU A 329 0.43 0.62 -18.53
CA LEU A 329 -0.85 0.77 -19.23
C LEU A 329 -0.95 2.12 -19.94
N ALA A 330 -0.54 3.22 -19.32
CA ALA A 330 -0.55 4.55 -19.93
C ALA A 330 0.27 4.60 -21.24
N CYS A 331 1.47 4.02 -21.23
CA CYS A 331 2.31 3.89 -22.43
C CYS A 331 1.60 3.07 -23.54
N LEU A 332 0.98 1.95 -23.15
CA LEU A 332 0.29 1.07 -24.07
C LEU A 332 -0.96 1.72 -24.66
N LEU A 333 -1.74 2.43 -23.85
CA LEU A 333 -2.93 3.18 -24.29
C LEU A 333 -2.53 4.30 -25.24
N LYS A 334 -1.43 5.03 -24.97
CA LYS A 334 -0.92 6.05 -25.86
C LYS A 334 -0.53 5.47 -27.23
N LYS A 335 0.04 4.26 -27.24
CA LYS A 335 0.34 3.51 -28.48
C LYS A 335 -0.93 3.09 -29.21
N ARG A 336 -1.96 2.64 -28.49
CA ARG A 336 -3.19 2.10 -29.06
C ARG A 336 -4.13 3.17 -29.57
N TYR A 337 -4.24 4.32 -28.86
CA TYR A 337 -5.15 5.42 -29.10
C TYR A 337 -4.40 6.76 -29.18
N PRO A 338 -3.53 6.95 -30.20
CA PRO A 338 -2.62 8.10 -30.26
C PRO A 338 -3.35 9.46 -30.30
N ASP A 339 -4.56 9.49 -30.91
CA ASP A 339 -5.34 10.70 -31.11
C ASP A 339 -6.38 10.96 -30.00
N SER A 340 -6.49 10.03 -29.03
CA SER A 340 -7.44 10.15 -27.92
C SER A 340 -6.80 10.84 -26.71
N ARG A 341 -7.59 11.62 -25.98
CA ARG A 341 -7.20 12.06 -24.64
C ARG A 341 -7.34 10.89 -23.66
N ILE A 342 -6.25 10.48 -23.05
CA ILE A 342 -6.24 9.36 -22.12
C ILE A 342 -6.18 9.89 -20.68
N ARG A 343 -6.92 9.24 -19.78
CA ARG A 343 -6.90 9.52 -18.36
C ARG A 343 -6.96 8.20 -17.58
N VAL A 344 -5.98 7.97 -16.74
CA VAL A 344 -5.90 6.81 -15.82
C VAL A 344 -6.07 7.32 -14.40
N TYR A 345 -7.15 6.94 -13.74
CA TYR A 345 -7.37 7.17 -12.31
C TYR A 345 -6.76 5.98 -11.56
N ALA A 346 -5.62 6.20 -10.97
CA ALA A 346 -4.84 5.21 -10.24
C ALA A 346 -5.07 5.43 -8.74
N HIS A 347 -5.95 4.63 -8.15
CA HIS A 347 -6.36 4.72 -6.76
C HIS A 347 -5.55 3.77 -5.90
N GLU A 348 -5.11 4.24 -4.74
CA GLU A 348 -4.30 3.47 -3.80
C GLU A 348 -4.59 3.91 -2.36
N ILE A 349 -4.64 2.97 -1.44
CA ILE A 349 -4.88 3.23 -0.01
C ILE A 349 -3.59 3.54 0.75
N ASP A 350 -2.45 3.12 0.22
CA ASP A 350 -1.13 3.43 0.79
C ASP A 350 -0.66 4.81 0.30
N LEU A 351 -0.63 5.77 1.22
CA LEU A 351 -0.18 7.14 0.93
C LEU A 351 1.26 7.21 0.41
N LEU A 352 2.13 6.27 0.81
CA LEU A 352 3.51 6.23 0.32
C LEU A 352 3.54 5.83 -1.16
N ASN A 353 2.75 4.85 -1.54
CA ASN A 353 2.61 4.46 -2.92
C ASN A 353 2.07 5.62 -3.76
N VAL A 354 1.00 6.28 -3.32
CA VAL A 354 0.44 7.47 -4.00
C VAL A 354 1.49 8.57 -4.17
N SER A 355 2.28 8.84 -3.14
CA SER A 355 3.30 9.90 -3.15
C SER A 355 4.50 9.57 -4.02
N ASN A 356 4.91 8.30 -4.08
CA ASN A 356 6.13 7.87 -4.76
C ASN A 356 5.89 7.45 -6.21
N ALA A 357 4.70 6.97 -6.55
CA ALA A 357 4.38 6.52 -7.91
C ALA A 357 4.69 7.56 -9.00
N PRO A 358 4.37 8.87 -8.85
CA PRO A 358 4.72 9.88 -9.86
C PRO A 358 6.23 10.08 -10.06
N LEU A 359 7.05 9.63 -9.10
CA LEU A 359 8.51 9.82 -9.08
C LEU A 359 9.28 8.61 -9.62
N LEU A 360 8.61 7.57 -10.04
CA LEU A 360 9.22 6.33 -10.50
C LEU A 360 10.30 6.59 -11.56
N THR A 361 11.43 5.90 -11.38
CA THR A 361 12.50 5.79 -12.36
C THR A 361 12.39 4.46 -13.08
N VAL A 362 12.62 4.46 -14.39
CA VAL A 362 12.55 3.27 -15.23
C VAL A 362 13.95 2.68 -15.36
N PRO A 363 14.18 1.41 -14.96
CA PRO A 363 15.47 0.78 -15.10
C PRO A 363 15.93 0.71 -16.57
N ASP A 364 17.23 0.81 -16.81
CA ASP A 364 17.84 0.83 -18.16
C ASP A 364 17.38 -0.35 -19.03
N SER A 365 17.21 -1.53 -18.43
CA SER A 365 16.72 -2.72 -19.14
C SER A 365 15.34 -2.55 -19.75
N TYR A 366 14.46 -1.81 -19.08
CA TYR A 366 13.11 -1.50 -19.56
C TYR A 366 13.07 -0.22 -20.40
N ALA A 367 13.82 0.81 -20.00
CA ALA A 367 13.88 2.09 -20.70
C ALA A 367 14.37 1.97 -22.14
N ASN A 368 15.24 1.00 -22.44
CA ASN A 368 15.77 0.73 -23.76
C ASN A 368 14.98 -0.34 -24.55
N ASP A 369 13.88 -0.85 -23.99
CA ASP A 369 12.95 -1.77 -24.66
C ASP A 369 11.70 -1.02 -25.17
N TRP A 370 10.52 -1.59 -25.01
CA TRP A 370 9.26 -1.04 -25.52
C TRP A 370 8.84 0.29 -24.88
N TYR A 371 9.39 0.64 -23.71
CA TYR A 371 9.19 1.95 -23.07
C TYR A 371 9.98 3.09 -23.70
N ALA A 372 10.96 2.81 -24.56
CA ALA A 372 11.88 3.81 -25.11
C ALA A 372 11.19 5.08 -25.69
N PRO A 373 10.04 5.00 -26.39
CA PRO A 373 9.36 6.19 -26.89
C PRO A 373 8.72 7.08 -25.82
N TYR A 374 8.58 6.58 -24.58
CA TYR A 374 7.79 7.18 -23.51
C TYR A 374 8.63 7.67 -22.35
N VAL A 375 9.94 7.47 -22.39
CA VAL A 375 10.87 7.84 -21.31
C VAL A 375 11.85 8.90 -21.77
N THR A 376 12.34 9.69 -20.82
CA THR A 376 13.38 10.68 -21.01
C THR A 376 14.50 10.45 -20.01
N LYS A 377 15.75 10.68 -20.43
CA LYS A 377 16.93 10.54 -19.57
C LYS A 377 17.13 11.84 -18.79
N LYS A 378 17.19 11.74 -17.46
CA LYS A 378 17.51 12.86 -16.57
C LYS A 378 19.00 13.21 -16.66
N VAL A 379 19.38 14.39 -16.18
CA VAL A 379 20.78 14.83 -16.06
C VAL A 379 21.58 13.88 -15.15
N THR A 380 20.90 13.26 -14.16
CA THR A 380 21.48 12.24 -13.26
C THR A 380 21.81 10.92 -13.95
N GLY A 381 21.38 10.74 -15.20
CA GLY A 381 21.56 9.50 -15.95
C GLY A 381 20.40 8.53 -15.86
N GLU A 382 19.48 8.69 -14.93
CA GLU A 382 18.28 7.87 -14.75
C GLU A 382 17.23 8.15 -15.82
N TYR A 383 16.40 7.15 -16.14
CA TYR A 383 15.22 7.34 -16.98
C TYR A 383 13.97 7.62 -16.16
N THR A 384 13.13 8.52 -16.64
CA THR A 384 11.80 8.81 -16.10
C THR A 384 10.80 8.90 -17.25
N PHE A 385 9.51 8.71 -16.97
CA PHE A 385 8.49 8.92 -17.99
C PHE A 385 8.49 10.37 -18.48
N SER A 386 8.16 10.54 -19.77
CA SER A 386 7.92 11.85 -20.35
C SER A 386 6.76 12.56 -19.63
N GLN A 387 6.73 13.90 -19.69
CA GLN A 387 5.64 14.66 -19.07
C GLN A 387 4.28 14.26 -19.66
N GLU A 388 4.21 13.98 -20.95
CA GLU A 388 3.01 13.49 -21.61
C GLU A 388 2.43 12.24 -20.96
N ILE A 389 3.28 11.26 -20.62
CA ILE A 389 2.84 10.01 -19.94
C ILE A 389 2.47 10.28 -18.49
N LYS A 390 3.21 11.13 -17.78
CA LYS A 390 2.88 11.52 -16.40
C LYS A 390 1.53 12.23 -16.31
N ASP A 391 1.19 13.06 -17.28
CA ASP A 391 -0.08 13.78 -17.32
C ASP A 391 -1.30 12.86 -17.59
N ILE A 392 -1.06 11.66 -18.09
CA ILE A 392 -2.10 10.64 -18.30
C ILE A 392 -2.56 10.04 -16.97
N VAL A 393 -1.64 9.79 -16.03
CA VAL A 393 -1.90 9.04 -14.80
C VAL A 393 -2.11 10.00 -13.63
N MET A 394 -3.28 9.88 -12.99
CA MET A 394 -3.61 10.59 -11.75
C MET A 394 -3.55 9.59 -10.59
N PHE A 395 -2.53 9.72 -9.73
CA PHE A 395 -2.44 8.94 -8.51
C PHE A 395 -3.21 9.65 -7.40
N GLU A 396 -4.21 8.96 -6.84
CA GLU A 396 -5.10 9.50 -5.84
C GLU A 396 -5.22 8.53 -4.65
N TYR A 397 -5.18 9.08 -3.43
CA TYR A 397 -5.50 8.31 -2.25
C TYR A 397 -7.00 7.98 -2.26
N HIS A 398 -7.31 6.71 -2.38
CA HIS A 398 -8.70 6.25 -2.33
C HIS A 398 -8.80 4.78 -1.91
N ASP A 399 -9.66 4.51 -0.94
CA ASP A 399 -10.09 3.16 -0.58
C ASP A 399 -11.15 2.70 -1.57
N CYS A 400 -10.80 1.73 -2.43
CA CYS A 400 -11.70 1.22 -3.47
C CYS A 400 -12.96 0.56 -2.93
N THR A 401 -13.04 0.26 -1.62
CA THR A 401 -14.26 -0.22 -0.94
C THR A 401 -15.24 0.90 -0.59
N LYS A 402 -14.90 2.15 -0.88
CA LYS A 402 -15.73 3.35 -0.65
C LYS A 402 -16.23 3.90 -1.97
N SER A 403 -17.37 4.58 -1.91
CA SER A 403 -17.94 5.26 -3.07
C SER A 403 -16.93 6.23 -3.69
N ASN A 404 -16.87 6.27 -5.01
CA ASN A 404 -16.01 7.16 -5.76
C ASN A 404 -16.83 8.06 -6.71
N ALA A 405 -16.25 9.22 -7.06
CA ALA A 405 -16.85 10.20 -8.00
C ALA A 405 -16.33 10.05 -9.44
N LEU A 406 -15.80 8.87 -9.78
CA LEU A 406 -15.27 8.63 -11.12
C LEU A 406 -16.34 8.76 -12.20
N PRO A 407 -15.98 9.28 -13.36
CA PRO A 407 -16.84 9.20 -14.55
C PRO A 407 -16.96 7.75 -15.02
N MET A 408 -17.85 7.50 -16.00
CA MET A 408 -17.90 6.21 -16.69
C MET A 408 -16.56 5.91 -17.36
N VAL A 409 -16.04 4.69 -17.12
CA VAL A 409 -14.73 4.25 -17.58
C VAL A 409 -14.84 3.27 -18.76
N ASP A 410 -13.82 3.28 -19.62
CA ASP A 410 -13.70 2.34 -20.75
C ASP A 410 -13.00 1.05 -20.31
N ILE A 411 -12.09 1.15 -19.34
CA ILE A 411 -11.26 0.03 -18.87
C ILE A 411 -11.17 0.09 -17.35
N VAL A 412 -11.29 -1.06 -16.70
CA VAL A 412 -10.88 -1.28 -15.31
C VAL A 412 -9.69 -2.22 -15.30
N LEU A 413 -8.61 -1.83 -14.63
CA LEU A 413 -7.45 -2.68 -14.38
C LEU A 413 -7.38 -2.99 -12.87
N ALA A 414 -7.86 -4.17 -12.46
CA ALA A 414 -8.01 -4.54 -11.05
C ALA A 414 -7.41 -5.93 -10.79
N ARG A 415 -6.10 -6.05 -11.02
CA ARG A 415 -5.41 -7.35 -10.99
C ARG A 415 -5.02 -7.74 -9.57
N ASP A 416 -5.42 -8.95 -9.17
CA ASP A 416 -5.08 -9.60 -7.92
C ASP A 416 -5.41 -8.78 -6.65
N ILE A 417 -6.42 -7.90 -6.73
CA ILE A 417 -6.83 -7.05 -5.60
C ILE A 417 -8.08 -7.57 -4.90
N LEU A 418 -9.02 -8.19 -5.64
CA LEU A 418 -10.29 -8.62 -5.06
C LEU A 418 -10.09 -9.65 -3.95
N SER A 419 -9.18 -10.58 -4.15
CA SER A 419 -8.86 -11.63 -3.17
C SER A 419 -8.24 -11.11 -1.88
N LEU A 420 -7.72 -9.87 -1.87
CA LEU A 420 -7.17 -9.20 -0.69
C LEU A 420 -8.23 -8.39 0.09
N LEU A 421 -9.46 -8.35 -0.40
CA LEU A 421 -10.57 -7.63 0.22
C LEU A 421 -11.50 -8.62 0.94
N PRO A 422 -12.06 -8.24 2.12
CA PRO A 422 -13.14 -9.01 2.75
C PRO A 422 -14.31 -9.23 1.78
N VAL A 423 -15.01 -10.35 1.91
CA VAL A 423 -16.04 -10.78 0.94
C VAL A 423 -17.13 -9.71 0.71
N ASP A 424 -17.56 -9.02 1.77
CA ASP A 424 -18.53 -7.92 1.62
C ASP A 424 -17.97 -6.76 0.81
N ALA A 425 -16.69 -6.46 0.98
CA ALA A 425 -15.98 -5.41 0.22
C ALA A 425 -15.77 -5.81 -1.25
N GLN A 426 -15.53 -7.10 -1.54
CA GLN A 426 -15.48 -7.61 -2.92
C GLN A 426 -16.77 -7.29 -3.67
N ASN A 427 -17.92 -7.55 -3.05
CA ASN A 427 -19.23 -7.28 -3.65
C ASN A 427 -19.46 -5.79 -3.93
N VAL A 428 -18.99 -4.91 -3.03
CA VAL A 428 -19.05 -3.45 -3.24
C VAL A 428 -18.23 -3.05 -4.45
N VAL A 429 -16.97 -3.51 -4.55
CA VAL A 429 -16.07 -3.16 -5.65
C VAL A 429 -16.58 -3.71 -6.99
N ILE A 430 -17.10 -4.94 -7.02
CA ILE A 430 -17.70 -5.52 -8.23
C ILE A 430 -18.96 -4.74 -8.64
N GLY A 431 -19.77 -4.29 -7.67
CA GLY A 431 -20.91 -3.41 -7.92
C GLY A 431 -20.49 -2.07 -8.54
N ASP A 432 -19.40 -1.49 -8.06
CA ASP A 432 -18.81 -0.26 -8.63
C ASP A 432 -18.28 -0.50 -10.06
N PHE A 433 -17.71 -1.67 -10.34
CA PHE A 433 -17.32 -2.02 -11.72
C PHE A 433 -18.53 -2.04 -12.65
N ASP A 434 -19.63 -2.63 -12.19
CA ASP A 434 -20.88 -2.64 -12.99
C ASP A 434 -21.46 -1.25 -13.19
N GLU A 435 -21.46 -0.42 -12.16
CA GLU A 435 -21.95 0.96 -12.24
C GLU A 435 -21.09 1.83 -13.17
N LYS A 436 -19.77 1.76 -13.03
CA LYS A 436 -18.85 2.68 -13.69
C LYS A 436 -18.40 2.24 -15.08
N LEU A 437 -18.44 0.95 -15.42
CA LEU A 437 -17.98 0.49 -16.72
C LEU A 437 -18.99 0.81 -17.82
N LYS A 438 -18.52 1.43 -18.91
CA LYS A 438 -19.31 1.65 -20.14
C LYS A 438 -19.72 0.30 -20.76
N GLY A 439 -20.82 0.27 -21.51
CA GLY A 439 -21.37 -0.97 -22.07
C GLY A 439 -20.42 -1.77 -22.97
N ASN A 440 -19.47 -1.10 -23.64
CA ASN A 440 -18.42 -1.74 -24.45
C ASN A 440 -17.05 -1.77 -23.76
N GLY A 441 -17.02 -1.48 -22.46
CA GLY A 441 -15.80 -1.48 -21.66
C GLY A 441 -15.35 -2.88 -21.29
N ILE A 442 -14.13 -2.97 -20.75
CA ILE A 442 -13.52 -4.21 -20.28
C ILE A 442 -12.98 -4.08 -18.86
N ILE A 443 -12.99 -5.20 -18.13
CA ILE A 443 -12.33 -5.35 -16.84
C ILE A 443 -11.22 -6.37 -17.02
N ILE A 444 -10.01 -6.03 -16.59
CA ILE A 444 -8.85 -6.94 -16.54
C ILE A 444 -8.62 -7.29 -15.10
N LEU A 445 -8.81 -8.56 -14.74
CA LEU A 445 -8.55 -9.11 -13.41
C LEU A 445 -7.26 -9.92 -13.37
N GLY A 446 -6.91 -10.39 -12.18
CA GLY A 446 -5.89 -11.40 -11.98
C GLY A 446 -6.32 -12.79 -12.51
N ASN A 447 -5.35 -13.63 -12.87
CA ASN A 447 -5.64 -14.93 -13.48
C ASN A 447 -6.37 -15.91 -12.55
N GLY A 448 -6.25 -15.72 -11.24
CA GLY A 448 -6.93 -16.50 -10.23
C GLY A 448 -8.27 -15.93 -9.75
N GLU A 449 -8.72 -14.80 -10.33
CA GLU A 449 -9.91 -14.06 -9.93
C GLU A 449 -10.98 -14.06 -11.02
N SER A 450 -12.25 -14.04 -10.59
CA SER A 450 -13.42 -13.90 -11.45
C SER A 450 -14.38 -12.84 -10.88
N LEU A 451 -15.48 -12.57 -11.57
CA LEU A 451 -16.53 -11.66 -11.08
C LEU A 451 -17.67 -12.40 -10.37
N GLY A 452 -17.43 -13.65 -9.95
CA GLY A 452 -18.38 -14.48 -9.23
C GLY A 452 -19.31 -15.28 -10.15
N LYS A 453 -19.86 -16.35 -9.58
CA LYS A 453 -20.77 -17.28 -10.30
C LYS A 453 -22.15 -16.63 -10.49
N GLY A 454 -22.67 -16.67 -11.72
CA GLY A 454 -23.99 -16.12 -12.05
C GLY A 454 -24.00 -14.61 -12.34
N SER A 455 -22.85 -14.00 -12.53
CA SER A 455 -22.75 -12.62 -12.98
C SER A 455 -23.13 -12.47 -14.47
N ASN A 456 -23.61 -11.28 -14.86
CA ASN A 456 -23.91 -10.94 -16.26
C ASN A 456 -22.65 -10.57 -17.06
N TRP A 457 -21.50 -11.09 -16.67
CA TRP A 457 -20.21 -10.80 -17.27
C TRP A 457 -19.78 -11.92 -18.21
N GLY A 458 -19.31 -11.55 -19.40
CA GLY A 458 -18.69 -12.45 -20.35
C GLY A 458 -17.20 -12.58 -20.06
N GLU A 459 -16.76 -13.74 -19.59
CA GLU A 459 -15.34 -14.03 -19.40
C GLU A 459 -14.69 -14.40 -20.73
N LYS A 460 -13.51 -13.86 -20.96
CA LYS A 460 -12.67 -14.14 -22.15
C LYS A 460 -11.20 -14.22 -21.76
N THR A 461 -10.44 -15.04 -22.49
CA THR A 461 -9.00 -15.21 -22.28
C THR A 461 -8.22 -14.89 -23.55
N VAL A 462 -7.12 -14.14 -23.42
CA VAL A 462 -6.16 -13.83 -24.48
C VAL A 462 -4.75 -14.06 -23.95
N GLY A 463 -4.06 -15.10 -24.45
CA GLY A 463 -2.76 -15.49 -23.90
C GLY A 463 -2.87 -15.90 -22.43
N SER A 464 -2.14 -15.20 -21.59
CA SER A 464 -2.15 -15.39 -20.13
C SER A 464 -3.11 -14.46 -19.39
N LEU A 465 -3.97 -13.71 -20.10
CA LEU A 465 -4.82 -12.68 -19.52
C LEU A 465 -6.28 -13.10 -19.50
N THR A 466 -6.95 -12.86 -18.37
CA THR A 466 -8.40 -12.98 -18.25
C THR A 466 -9.01 -11.58 -18.18
N TYR A 467 -10.05 -11.36 -18.99
CA TYR A 467 -10.81 -10.13 -18.98
C TYR A 467 -12.31 -10.37 -19.11
N PHE A 468 -13.08 -9.41 -18.67
CA PHE A 468 -14.53 -9.48 -18.61
C PHE A 468 -15.16 -8.29 -19.38
N ASN A 469 -16.30 -8.54 -19.97
CA ASN A 469 -17.14 -7.50 -20.59
C ASN A 469 -18.60 -7.72 -20.23
N LYS A 470 -19.41 -6.67 -20.24
CA LYS A 470 -20.87 -6.78 -20.05
C LYS A 470 -21.48 -7.60 -21.19
N GLN A 471 -22.38 -8.52 -20.85
CA GLN A 471 -23.15 -9.31 -21.82
C GLN A 471 -24.42 -8.60 -22.25
#